data_c54df687d29e655cf0f81737a56f51b3
#
_entry.id   c54df687d29e655cf0f81737a56f51b3
#
_cell.length_a   1.000
_cell.length_b   1.000
_cell.length_c   1.000
_cell.angle_alpha   90.00
_cell.angle_beta   90.00
_cell.angle_gamma   90.00
#
_symmetry.space_group_name_H-M   'P 1'
#
loop_
_entity.id
_entity.type
_entity.pdbx_description
1 polymer ?
#
loop_
_entity_poly.entity_id
_entity_poly.type
_entity_poly.pdbx_seq_one_letter_code
_entity_poly.pdbx_strand_id
1 'polypeptide(L)'
;MLAALTGYSGNDLYIYRLTGAATFGYPIALALALRQGNWVSLRLVVVAFFTFGLGSLYACAADIVAGNVHAVVYVVLILTLLFVGITGTILYMHKGEAQGIANIARWLVAVLVIATLSALFFGVVPLLLPTQFGQVFGFTAKDVFIFRQAGAATLGYGVMGILELRSRNWSELRWPAVMAAVFNGLAFVVSVIALAIGDRSLLAYMALPVSLGVTVAILVALRRGGK
;
A
#
# COMPACT_ATOMS: atom_id res chain seq x y z
N MET A 1 -14.68 19.90 2.17
CA MET A 1 -13.65 20.93 1.88
C MET A 1 -12.57 20.41 0.91
N LEU A 2 -11.84 19.32 1.19
CA LEU A 2 -10.81 18.80 0.25
C LEU A 2 -11.37 18.39 -1.10
N ALA A 3 -12.53 17.69 -1.16
CA ALA A 3 -13.18 17.32 -2.43
C ALA A 3 -13.46 18.55 -3.30
N ALA A 4 -13.96 19.63 -2.70
CA ALA A 4 -14.24 20.88 -3.43
C ALA A 4 -12.97 21.55 -3.99
N LEU A 5 -11.84 21.42 -3.28
CA LEU A 5 -10.54 21.95 -3.74
C LEU A 5 -9.90 21.07 -4.82
N THR A 6 -10.17 19.77 -4.81
CA THR A 6 -9.56 18.80 -5.73
C THR A 6 -10.41 18.50 -6.96
N GLY A 7 -11.69 18.93 -6.98
CA GLY A 7 -12.61 18.66 -8.07
C GLY A 7 -13.25 17.26 -8.05
N TYR A 8 -12.95 16.44 -7.03
CA TYR A 8 -13.55 15.11 -6.87
C TYR A 8 -14.89 15.14 -6.14
N SER A 9 -15.75 14.13 -6.39
CA SER A 9 -17.08 14.05 -5.79
C SER A 9 -17.05 13.78 -4.29
N GLY A 10 -16.01 13.06 -3.82
CA GLY A 10 -15.88 12.60 -2.43
C GLY A 10 -16.96 11.60 -1.99
N ASN A 11 -17.66 10.96 -2.93
CA ASN A 11 -18.80 10.08 -2.63
C ASN A 11 -18.37 8.78 -1.95
N ASP A 12 -17.23 8.22 -2.34
CA ASP A 12 -16.73 6.94 -1.83
C ASP A 12 -15.71 7.16 -0.71
N LEU A 13 -16.14 7.80 0.39
CA LEU A 13 -15.27 8.22 1.51
C LEU A 13 -14.43 7.09 2.10
N TYR A 14 -14.95 5.85 2.09
CA TYR A 14 -14.22 4.70 2.59
C TYR A 14 -12.94 4.45 1.78
N ILE A 15 -13.02 4.47 0.44
CA ILE A 15 -11.85 4.29 -0.43
C ILE A 15 -10.82 5.42 -0.23
N TYR A 16 -11.24 6.67 -0.07
CA TYR A 16 -10.33 7.78 0.23
C TYR A 16 -9.53 7.54 1.53
N ARG A 17 -10.23 7.11 2.59
CA ARG A 17 -9.61 6.82 3.89
C ARG A 17 -8.70 5.60 3.81
N LEU A 18 -9.13 4.54 3.11
CA LEU A 18 -8.35 3.33 2.94
C LEU A 18 -7.07 3.59 2.12
N THR A 19 -7.17 4.40 1.06
CA THR A 19 -6.01 4.87 0.28
C THR A 19 -5.05 5.65 1.16
N GLY A 20 -5.57 6.57 1.98
CA GLY A 20 -4.76 7.30 2.96
C GLY A 20 -4.06 6.36 3.95
N ALA A 21 -4.76 5.36 4.48
CA ALA A 21 -4.17 4.35 5.36
C ALA A 21 -3.02 3.58 4.68
N ALA A 22 -3.23 3.14 3.43
CA ALA A 22 -2.21 2.43 2.65
C ALA A 22 -0.98 3.31 2.39
N THR A 23 -1.19 4.56 1.98
CA THR A 23 -0.08 5.49 1.70
C THR A 23 0.68 5.90 2.97
N PHE A 24 0.00 5.99 4.11
CA PHE A 24 0.63 6.42 5.37
C PHE A 24 1.62 5.40 5.94
N GLY A 25 1.48 4.12 5.63
CA GLY A 25 2.44 3.08 6.01
C GLY A 25 3.86 3.33 5.49
N TYR A 26 3.99 3.86 4.28
CA TYR A 26 5.29 4.11 3.63
C TYR A 26 6.17 5.11 4.39
N PRO A 27 5.73 6.36 4.66
CA PRO A 27 6.58 7.33 5.35
C PRO A 27 6.96 6.88 6.76
N ILE A 28 6.08 6.19 7.48
CA ILE A 28 6.39 5.66 8.81
C ILE A 28 7.51 4.63 8.73
N ALA A 29 7.39 3.63 7.84
CA ALA A 29 8.42 2.60 7.69
C ALA A 29 9.76 3.19 7.19
N LEU A 30 9.72 4.11 6.21
CA LEU A 30 10.90 4.80 5.71
C LEU A 30 11.60 5.59 6.82
N ALA A 31 10.86 6.39 7.60
CA ALA A 31 11.42 7.19 8.69
C ALA A 31 12.10 6.32 9.76
N LEU A 32 11.49 5.18 10.10
CA LEU A 32 12.03 4.26 11.08
C LEU A 32 13.23 3.48 10.55
N ALA A 33 13.20 3.04 9.28
CA ALA A 33 14.30 2.35 8.64
C ALA A 33 15.52 3.25 8.44
N LEU A 34 15.31 4.52 8.06
CA LEU A 34 16.37 5.52 7.91
C LEU A 34 17.11 5.79 9.22
N ARG A 35 16.41 5.77 10.37
CA ARG A 35 17.07 5.93 11.68
C ARG A 35 18.07 4.82 12.00
N GLN A 36 17.92 3.64 11.40
CA GLN A 36 18.89 2.55 11.57
C GLN A 36 20.14 2.66 10.68
N GLY A 37 20.09 3.47 9.62
CA GLY A 37 21.20 3.70 8.70
C GLY A 37 21.68 2.43 7.96
N ASN A 38 20.85 1.38 7.89
CA ASN A 38 21.21 0.11 7.28
C ASN A 38 20.38 -0.12 6.00
N TRP A 39 21.06 -0.22 4.85
CA TRP A 39 20.44 -0.45 3.55
C TRP A 39 19.63 -1.75 3.49
N VAL A 40 20.12 -2.84 4.08
CA VAL A 40 19.42 -4.15 4.10
C VAL A 40 18.01 -4.01 4.66
N SER A 41 17.86 -3.25 5.74
CA SER A 41 16.57 -2.99 6.38
C SER A 41 15.66 -2.04 5.59
N LEU A 42 16.26 -1.14 4.79
CA LEU A 42 15.55 -0.10 4.04
C LEU A 42 15.08 -0.58 2.66
N ARG A 43 15.83 -1.48 2.04
CA ARG A 43 15.70 -1.88 0.63
C ARG A 43 14.27 -2.25 0.23
N LEU A 44 13.61 -3.14 0.97
CA LEU A 44 12.28 -3.62 0.62
C LEU A 44 11.23 -2.51 0.68
N VAL A 45 11.34 -1.61 1.67
CA VAL A 45 10.45 -0.46 1.78
C VAL A 45 10.65 0.52 0.63
N VAL A 46 11.91 0.75 0.20
CA VAL A 46 12.23 1.60 -0.95
C VAL A 46 11.69 0.98 -2.25
N VAL A 47 11.83 -0.34 -2.45
CA VAL A 47 11.24 -1.04 -3.62
C VAL A 47 9.72 -0.92 -3.61
N ALA A 48 9.07 -1.10 -2.45
CA ALA A 48 7.63 -0.95 -2.34
C ALA A 48 7.18 0.48 -2.70
N PHE A 49 7.89 1.49 -2.19
CA PHE A 49 7.59 2.89 -2.48
C PHE A 49 7.85 3.27 -3.95
N PHE A 50 8.92 2.74 -4.55
CA PHE A 50 9.19 2.89 -5.98
C PHE A 50 8.07 2.27 -6.83
N THR A 51 7.62 1.05 -6.48
CA THR A 51 6.50 0.37 -7.16
C THR A 51 5.20 1.16 -7.04
N PHE A 52 4.89 1.66 -5.85
CA PHE A 52 3.76 2.57 -5.63
C PHE A 52 3.86 3.81 -6.55
N GLY A 53 5.04 4.41 -6.62
CA GLY A 53 5.29 5.54 -7.50
C GLY A 53 5.03 5.23 -8.98
N LEU A 54 5.52 4.10 -9.50
CA LEU A 54 5.25 3.68 -10.87
C LEU A 54 3.75 3.47 -11.13
N GLY A 55 3.03 2.82 -10.21
CA GLY A 55 1.58 2.67 -10.29
C GLY A 55 0.83 4.01 -10.25
N SER A 56 1.31 4.95 -9.42
CA SER A 56 0.75 6.30 -9.34
C SER A 56 0.99 7.11 -10.61
N LEU A 57 2.16 6.99 -11.25
CA LEU A 57 2.42 7.58 -12.58
C LEU A 57 1.45 7.04 -13.62
N TYR A 58 1.24 5.72 -13.64
CA TYR A 58 0.23 5.11 -14.51
C TYR A 58 -1.16 5.68 -14.25
N ALA A 59 -1.58 5.80 -12.98
CA ALA A 59 -2.87 6.36 -12.61
C ALA A 59 -3.04 7.81 -13.10
N CYS A 60 -2.01 8.66 -12.93
CA CYS A 60 -2.01 10.02 -13.44
C CYS A 60 -2.10 10.06 -14.99
N ALA A 61 -1.29 9.25 -15.67
CA ALA A 61 -1.30 9.19 -17.14
C ALA A 61 -2.66 8.74 -17.67
N ALA A 62 -3.26 7.71 -17.07
CA ALA A 62 -4.57 7.19 -17.47
C ALA A 62 -5.69 8.23 -17.31
N ASP A 63 -5.67 9.04 -16.25
CA ASP A 63 -6.67 10.09 -16.04
C ASP A 63 -6.46 11.28 -16.97
N ILE A 64 -5.20 11.66 -17.26
CA ILE A 64 -4.87 12.70 -18.24
C ILE A 64 -5.37 12.29 -19.63
N VAL A 65 -5.09 11.04 -20.05
CA VAL A 65 -5.55 10.51 -21.35
C VAL A 65 -7.07 10.43 -21.43
N ALA A 66 -7.74 10.10 -20.32
CA ALA A 66 -9.20 10.05 -20.26
C ALA A 66 -9.87 11.44 -20.24
N GLY A 67 -9.12 12.54 -20.17
CA GLY A 67 -9.63 13.88 -20.08
C GLY A 67 -10.22 14.27 -18.71
N ASN A 68 -10.11 13.42 -17.71
CA ASN A 68 -10.58 13.66 -16.34
C ASN A 68 -9.51 14.39 -15.51
N VAL A 69 -9.15 15.60 -15.92
CA VAL A 69 -7.97 16.28 -15.38
C VAL A 69 -8.35 17.29 -14.31
N HIS A 70 -8.08 16.95 -13.07
CA HIS A 70 -8.16 17.85 -11.92
C HIS A 70 -6.76 18.31 -11.49
N ALA A 71 -6.65 19.48 -10.87
CA ALA A 71 -5.37 20.03 -10.42
C ALA A 71 -4.57 19.06 -9.56
N VAL A 72 -5.23 18.25 -8.74
CA VAL A 72 -4.59 17.24 -7.88
C VAL A 72 -3.84 16.17 -8.67
N VAL A 73 -4.28 15.80 -9.87
CA VAL A 73 -3.60 14.82 -10.74
C VAL A 73 -2.22 15.33 -11.10
N TYR A 74 -2.09 16.61 -11.44
CA TYR A 74 -0.79 17.23 -11.76
C TYR A 74 0.11 17.34 -10.52
N VAL A 75 -0.46 17.72 -9.36
CA VAL A 75 0.31 17.76 -8.11
C VAL A 75 0.86 16.38 -7.77
N VAL A 76 0.01 15.34 -7.85
CA VAL A 76 0.43 13.95 -7.62
C VAL A 76 1.46 13.52 -8.66
N LEU A 77 1.29 13.86 -9.94
CA LEU A 77 2.23 13.55 -11.02
C LEU A 77 3.63 14.11 -10.71
N ILE A 78 3.72 15.40 -10.39
CA ILE A 78 5.00 16.08 -10.12
C ILE A 78 5.70 15.45 -8.91
N LEU A 79 4.98 15.27 -7.80
CA LEU A 79 5.52 14.64 -6.60
C LEU A 79 5.97 13.20 -6.86
N THR A 80 5.19 12.45 -7.63
CA THR A 80 5.50 11.05 -7.94
C THR A 80 6.71 10.93 -8.86
N LEU A 81 6.86 11.81 -9.87
CA LEU A 81 8.07 11.86 -10.71
C LEU A 81 9.31 12.11 -9.86
N LEU A 82 9.25 13.07 -8.93
CA LEU A 82 10.34 13.33 -8.01
C LEU A 82 10.69 12.09 -7.16
N PHE A 83 9.70 11.46 -6.53
CA PHE A 83 9.93 10.31 -5.68
C PHE A 83 10.40 9.07 -6.45
N VAL A 84 9.87 8.81 -7.65
CA VAL A 84 10.34 7.71 -8.51
C VAL A 84 11.78 7.96 -8.96
N GLY A 85 12.12 9.19 -9.32
CA GLY A 85 13.50 9.56 -9.65
C GLY A 85 14.47 9.31 -8.49
N ILE A 86 14.13 9.79 -7.29
CA ILE A 86 14.96 9.61 -6.09
C ILE A 86 15.10 8.13 -5.74
N THR A 87 13.99 7.41 -5.61
CA THR A 87 14.01 5.99 -5.20
C THR A 87 14.63 5.10 -6.26
N GLY A 88 14.42 5.37 -7.55
CA GLY A 88 15.06 4.67 -8.65
C GLY A 88 16.58 4.85 -8.64
N THR A 89 17.06 6.07 -8.39
CA THR A 89 18.50 6.36 -8.25
C THR A 89 19.09 5.61 -7.06
N ILE A 90 18.42 5.62 -5.90
CA ILE A 90 18.90 4.89 -4.72
C ILE A 90 18.98 3.38 -5.00
N LEU A 91 17.95 2.81 -5.62
CA LEU A 91 17.94 1.37 -5.99
C LEU A 91 19.04 1.03 -6.99
N TYR A 92 19.32 1.91 -7.95
CA TYR A 92 20.39 1.72 -8.91
C TYR A 92 21.77 1.74 -8.26
N MET A 93 22.00 2.67 -7.31
CA MET A 93 23.29 2.79 -6.61
C MET A 93 23.60 1.60 -5.70
N HIS A 94 22.56 0.98 -5.12
CA HIS A 94 22.70 -0.15 -4.17
C HIS A 94 22.29 -1.52 -4.75
N LYS A 95 22.34 -1.67 -6.07
CA LYS A 95 22.07 -2.96 -6.74
C LYS A 95 23.12 -4.02 -6.37
N GLY A 96 22.66 -5.24 -6.11
CA GLY A 96 23.55 -6.40 -5.88
C GLY A 96 24.00 -6.60 -4.43
N GLU A 97 23.53 -5.83 -3.48
CA GLU A 97 23.82 -6.10 -2.07
C GLU A 97 23.15 -7.40 -1.59
N ALA A 98 23.94 -8.22 -0.89
CA ALA A 98 23.57 -9.58 -0.52
C ALA A 98 22.41 -9.65 0.48
N GLN A 99 21.60 -10.68 0.35
CA GLN A 99 20.53 -11.03 1.27
C GLN A 99 21.09 -11.87 2.43
N GLY A 100 20.54 -11.69 3.62
CA GLY A 100 20.90 -12.49 4.77
C GLY A 100 20.31 -13.91 4.73
N ILE A 101 20.61 -14.71 5.76
CA ILE A 101 20.13 -16.08 5.89
C ILE A 101 18.64 -16.08 6.30
N ALA A 102 17.83 -16.95 5.68
CA ALA A 102 16.42 -17.13 6.02
C ALA A 102 16.23 -17.60 7.46
N ASN A 103 15.46 -16.87 8.25
CA ASN A 103 15.27 -17.12 9.69
C ASN A 103 13.87 -16.81 10.22
N ILE A 104 12.83 -16.88 9.38
CA ILE A 104 11.45 -16.63 9.82
C ILE A 104 10.65 -17.92 10.02
N ALA A 105 9.70 -17.87 10.97
CA ALA A 105 8.85 -18.99 11.29
C ALA A 105 7.91 -19.38 10.14
N ARG A 106 7.56 -20.67 10.03
CA ARG A 106 6.66 -21.17 8.96
C ARG A 106 5.28 -20.54 8.98
N TRP A 107 4.72 -20.28 10.18
CA TRP A 107 3.41 -19.62 10.29
C TRP A 107 3.43 -18.20 9.70
N LEU A 108 4.55 -17.47 9.88
CA LEU A 108 4.71 -16.13 9.32
C LEU A 108 4.81 -16.18 7.79
N VAL A 109 5.44 -17.22 7.24
CA VAL A 109 5.45 -17.44 5.76
C VAL A 109 4.02 -17.60 5.24
N ALA A 110 3.16 -18.35 5.94
CA ALA A 110 1.76 -18.51 5.53
C ALA A 110 0.99 -17.16 5.55
N VAL A 111 1.18 -16.37 6.62
CA VAL A 111 0.61 -15.01 6.71
C VAL A 111 1.10 -14.12 5.56
N LEU A 112 2.40 -14.14 5.26
CA LEU A 112 2.98 -13.37 4.16
C LEU A 112 2.43 -13.79 2.79
N VAL A 113 2.23 -15.09 2.54
CA VAL A 113 1.63 -15.59 1.29
C VAL A 113 0.22 -15.02 1.12
N ILE A 114 -0.62 -15.14 2.15
CA ILE A 114 -2.01 -14.63 2.11
C ILE A 114 -2.01 -13.11 1.91
N ALA A 115 -1.20 -12.38 2.69
CA ALA A 115 -1.10 -10.92 2.59
C ALA A 115 -0.59 -10.47 1.21
N THR A 116 0.41 -11.17 0.65
CA THR A 116 0.96 -10.88 -0.69
C THR A 116 -0.07 -11.09 -1.78
N LEU A 117 -0.77 -12.23 -1.79
CA LEU A 117 -1.81 -12.51 -2.79
C LEU A 117 -2.95 -11.50 -2.70
N SER A 118 -3.38 -11.16 -1.48
CA SER A 118 -4.39 -10.12 -1.25
C SER A 118 -3.92 -8.76 -1.75
N ALA A 119 -2.68 -8.38 -1.43
CA ALA A 119 -2.13 -7.09 -1.86
C ALA A 119 -1.94 -7.01 -3.39
N LEU A 120 -1.57 -8.11 -4.05
CA LEU A 120 -1.52 -8.16 -5.52
C LEU A 120 -2.92 -8.02 -6.14
N PHE A 121 -3.93 -8.73 -5.61
CA PHE A 121 -5.30 -8.62 -6.11
C PHE A 121 -5.85 -7.20 -5.92
N PHE A 122 -5.82 -6.67 -4.68
CA PHE A 122 -6.29 -5.33 -4.37
C PHE A 122 -5.35 -4.22 -4.89
N GLY A 123 -4.18 -4.58 -5.40
CA GLY A 123 -3.28 -3.69 -6.11
C GLY A 123 -3.62 -3.60 -7.59
N VAL A 124 -3.60 -4.74 -8.29
CA VAL A 124 -3.74 -4.79 -9.74
C VAL A 124 -5.16 -4.48 -10.19
N VAL A 125 -6.19 -5.05 -9.53
CA VAL A 125 -7.57 -4.93 -10.01
C VAL A 125 -8.07 -3.49 -9.96
N PRO A 126 -7.99 -2.72 -8.85
CA PRO A 126 -8.46 -1.34 -8.85
C PRO A 126 -7.55 -0.41 -9.66
N LEU A 127 -6.27 -0.76 -9.88
CA LEU A 127 -5.37 0.01 -10.73
C LEU A 127 -5.79 -0.06 -12.21
N LEU A 128 -6.11 -1.26 -12.70
CA LEU A 128 -6.41 -1.49 -14.12
C LEU A 128 -7.92 -1.43 -14.42
N LEU A 129 -8.76 -1.87 -13.51
CA LEU A 129 -10.21 -2.00 -13.65
C LEU A 129 -10.97 -1.26 -12.55
N PRO A 130 -10.73 0.05 -12.34
CA PRO A 130 -11.24 0.80 -11.19
C PRO A 130 -12.77 0.84 -11.11
N THR A 131 -13.46 1.01 -12.23
CA THR A 131 -14.91 1.08 -12.29
C THR A 131 -15.55 -0.26 -11.93
N GLN A 132 -15.07 -1.35 -12.53
CA GLN A 132 -15.56 -2.71 -12.26
C GLN A 132 -15.31 -3.09 -10.81
N PHE A 133 -14.11 -2.81 -10.30
CA PHE A 133 -13.78 -3.01 -8.89
C PHE A 133 -14.75 -2.24 -7.99
N GLY A 134 -14.96 -0.96 -8.25
CA GLY A 134 -15.88 -0.14 -7.46
C GLY A 134 -17.31 -0.71 -7.45
N GLN A 135 -17.85 -1.07 -8.60
CA GLN A 135 -19.20 -1.63 -8.73
C GLN A 135 -19.35 -2.95 -7.96
N VAL A 136 -18.39 -3.88 -8.10
CA VAL A 136 -18.42 -5.19 -7.40
C VAL A 136 -18.42 -5.00 -5.89
N PHE A 137 -17.69 -4.02 -5.37
CA PHE A 137 -17.61 -3.77 -3.93
C PHE A 137 -18.65 -2.78 -3.39
N GLY A 138 -19.61 -2.32 -4.24
CA GLY A 138 -20.73 -1.49 -3.81
C GLY A 138 -20.43 0.00 -3.72
N PHE A 139 -19.42 0.49 -4.46
CA PHE A 139 -19.09 1.91 -4.57
C PHE A 139 -19.72 2.57 -5.78
N THR A 140 -19.81 3.90 -5.75
CA THR A 140 -20.28 4.69 -6.89
C THR A 140 -19.30 4.71 -8.05
N ALA A 141 -18.02 4.49 -7.76
CA ALA A 141 -16.89 4.49 -8.69
C ALA A 141 -16.80 5.76 -9.57
N LYS A 142 -17.29 6.90 -9.07
CA LYS A 142 -17.23 8.18 -9.80
C LYS A 142 -15.83 8.77 -9.82
N ASP A 143 -15.08 8.62 -8.73
CA ASP A 143 -13.73 9.15 -8.57
C ASP A 143 -12.70 8.07 -8.93
N VAL A 144 -12.63 7.71 -10.22
CA VAL A 144 -11.79 6.63 -10.76
C VAL A 144 -10.32 6.75 -10.36
N PHE A 145 -9.80 7.96 -10.30
CA PHE A 145 -8.41 8.24 -9.90
C PHE A 145 -8.07 7.69 -8.51
N ILE A 146 -8.97 7.85 -7.52
CA ILE A 146 -8.67 7.39 -6.16
C ILE A 146 -8.62 5.85 -6.07
N PHE A 147 -9.43 5.14 -6.87
CA PHE A 147 -9.35 3.69 -6.96
C PHE A 147 -8.02 3.24 -7.56
N ARG A 148 -7.54 3.92 -8.62
CA ARG A 148 -6.22 3.66 -9.20
C ARG A 148 -5.10 3.96 -8.20
N GLN A 149 -5.19 5.05 -7.44
CA GLN A 149 -4.20 5.38 -6.41
C GLN A 149 -4.21 4.36 -5.25
N ALA A 150 -5.40 3.88 -4.84
CA ALA A 150 -5.51 2.78 -3.88
C ALA A 150 -4.83 1.51 -4.39
N GLY A 151 -5.06 1.17 -5.67
CA GLY A 151 -4.41 0.06 -6.34
C GLY A 151 -2.90 0.22 -6.40
N ALA A 152 -2.41 1.38 -6.81
CA ALA A 152 -0.98 1.69 -6.87
C ALA A 152 -0.30 1.53 -5.50
N ALA A 153 -0.90 2.09 -4.45
CA ALA A 153 -0.38 1.98 -3.09
C ALA A 153 -0.35 0.51 -2.63
N THR A 154 -1.42 -0.24 -2.86
CA THR A 154 -1.51 -1.65 -2.45
C THR A 154 -0.59 -2.55 -3.27
N LEU A 155 -0.36 -2.24 -4.55
CA LEU A 155 0.58 -2.98 -5.42
C LEU A 155 2.01 -2.93 -4.86
N GLY A 156 2.43 -1.81 -4.30
CA GLY A 156 3.73 -1.70 -3.63
C GLY A 156 3.89 -2.72 -2.49
N TYR A 157 2.85 -2.92 -1.67
CA TYR A 157 2.83 -3.99 -0.65
C TYR A 157 2.89 -5.39 -1.28
N GLY A 158 2.22 -5.62 -2.41
CA GLY A 158 2.24 -6.90 -3.12
C GLY A 158 3.62 -7.25 -3.64
N VAL A 159 4.31 -6.32 -4.30
CA VAL A 159 5.68 -6.52 -4.80
C VAL A 159 6.67 -6.70 -3.64
N MET A 160 6.53 -5.91 -2.58
CA MET A 160 7.30 -6.08 -1.35
C MET A 160 7.12 -7.48 -0.77
N GLY A 161 5.89 -7.97 -0.66
CA GLY A 161 5.58 -9.30 -0.14
C GLY A 161 6.23 -10.44 -0.96
N ILE A 162 6.30 -10.33 -2.29
CA ILE A 162 7.05 -11.28 -3.13
C ILE A 162 8.52 -11.31 -2.72
N LEU A 163 9.14 -10.15 -2.50
CA LEU A 163 10.54 -10.06 -2.11
C LEU A 163 10.76 -10.56 -0.68
N GLU A 164 9.83 -10.30 0.24
CA GLU A 164 9.84 -10.85 1.59
C GLU A 164 9.82 -12.39 1.59
N LEU A 165 8.97 -12.99 0.77
CA LEU A 165 8.88 -14.45 0.60
C LEU A 165 10.14 -15.07 0.00
N ARG A 166 10.89 -14.30 -0.82
CA ARG A 166 12.20 -14.73 -1.37
C ARG A 166 13.30 -14.60 -0.33
N SER A 167 13.37 -13.48 0.36
CA SER A 167 14.40 -13.21 1.36
C SER A 167 14.25 -14.07 2.61
N ARG A 168 13.04 -14.13 3.19
CA ARG A 168 12.74 -14.80 4.47
C ARG A 168 13.67 -14.40 5.61
N ASN A 169 14.30 -13.24 5.52
CA ASN A 169 15.26 -12.73 6.50
C ASN A 169 14.60 -11.65 7.36
N TRP A 170 14.50 -11.90 8.68
CA TRP A 170 13.82 -10.98 9.59
C TRP A 170 14.42 -9.57 9.61
N SER A 171 15.72 -9.43 9.45
CA SER A 171 16.34 -8.09 9.39
C SER A 171 15.85 -7.24 8.21
N GLU A 172 15.49 -7.88 7.09
CA GLU A 172 14.89 -7.22 5.93
C GLU A 172 13.38 -7.02 6.11
N LEU A 173 12.69 -7.97 6.75
CA LEU A 173 11.23 -7.99 6.88
C LEU A 173 10.69 -7.07 7.99
N ARG A 174 11.52 -6.66 8.94
CA ARG A 174 11.07 -5.92 10.13
C ARG A 174 10.34 -4.62 9.77
N TRP A 175 10.89 -3.80 8.88
CA TRP A 175 10.28 -2.53 8.50
C TRP A 175 9.12 -2.66 7.51
N PRO A 176 9.19 -3.54 6.52
CA PRO A 176 8.02 -4.02 5.80
C PRO A 176 6.87 -4.46 6.72
N ALA A 177 7.17 -5.25 7.75
CA ALA A 177 6.18 -5.66 8.74
C ALA A 177 5.57 -4.46 9.49
N VAL A 178 6.38 -3.48 9.91
CA VAL A 178 5.87 -2.23 10.50
C VAL A 178 4.98 -1.47 9.51
N MET A 179 5.39 -1.35 8.24
CA MET A 179 4.60 -0.72 7.19
C MET A 179 3.23 -1.38 7.04
N ALA A 180 3.20 -2.71 6.99
CA ALA A 180 1.97 -3.49 6.88
C ALA A 180 1.12 -3.41 8.16
N ALA A 181 1.71 -3.35 9.37
CA ALA A 181 0.99 -3.15 10.62
C ALA A 181 0.31 -1.78 10.68
N VAL A 182 0.99 -0.72 10.26
CA VAL A 182 0.41 0.63 10.19
C VAL A 182 -0.76 0.67 9.21
N PHE A 183 -0.56 0.16 7.99
CA PHE A 183 -1.64 0.10 7.00
C PHE A 183 -2.85 -0.68 7.51
N ASN A 184 -2.64 -1.92 7.94
CA ASN A 184 -3.75 -2.78 8.37
C ASN A 184 -4.41 -2.27 9.66
N GLY A 185 -3.65 -1.73 10.61
CA GLY A 185 -4.19 -1.11 11.81
C GLY A 185 -5.09 0.08 11.50
N LEU A 186 -4.65 0.96 10.59
CA LEU A 186 -5.47 2.08 10.13
C LEU A 186 -6.66 1.61 9.28
N ALA A 187 -6.48 0.60 8.41
CA ALA A 187 -7.57 0.01 7.63
C ALA A 187 -8.66 -0.58 8.53
N PHE A 188 -8.27 -1.25 9.63
CA PHE A 188 -9.20 -1.73 10.65
C PHE A 188 -10.02 -0.57 11.25
N VAL A 189 -9.33 0.49 11.72
CA VAL A 189 -10.01 1.67 12.29
C VAL A 189 -10.96 2.33 11.30
N VAL A 190 -10.50 2.50 10.06
CA VAL A 190 -11.31 3.09 8.97
C VAL A 190 -12.53 2.23 8.66
N SER A 191 -12.40 0.90 8.67
CA SER A 191 -13.51 -0.04 8.46
C SER A 191 -14.53 0.02 9.61
N VAL A 192 -14.07 0.08 10.87
CA VAL A 192 -14.95 0.27 12.02
C VAL A 192 -15.76 1.57 11.90
N ILE A 193 -15.08 2.67 11.58
CA ILE A 193 -15.74 3.98 11.40
C ILE A 193 -16.75 3.91 10.25
N ALA A 194 -16.38 3.32 9.10
CA ALA A 194 -17.28 3.20 7.95
C ALA A 194 -18.57 2.45 8.31
N LEU A 195 -18.44 1.28 8.93
CA LEU A 195 -19.59 0.48 9.36
C LEU A 195 -20.43 1.21 10.42
N ALA A 196 -19.81 1.92 11.36
CA ALA A 196 -20.51 2.68 12.40
C ALA A 196 -21.34 3.84 11.84
N ILE A 197 -20.92 4.45 10.72
CA ILE A 197 -21.67 5.52 10.04
C ILE A 197 -22.65 5.00 8.97
N GLY A 198 -22.81 3.67 8.88
CA GLY A 198 -23.79 3.03 7.99
C GLY A 198 -23.28 2.74 6.57
N ASP A 199 -21.96 2.78 6.32
CA ASP A 199 -21.39 2.27 5.07
C ASP A 199 -21.60 0.75 4.99
N ARG A 200 -22.23 0.30 3.89
CA ARG A 200 -22.54 -1.12 3.66
C ARG A 200 -21.72 -1.71 2.50
N SER A 201 -20.61 -1.09 2.14
CA SER A 201 -19.75 -1.62 1.10
C SER A 201 -19.20 -3.00 1.50
N LEU A 202 -19.23 -3.94 0.55
CA LEU A 202 -18.69 -5.29 0.76
C LEU A 202 -17.24 -5.25 1.21
N LEU A 203 -16.47 -4.29 0.68
CA LEU A 203 -15.07 -4.12 1.03
C LEU A 203 -14.88 -3.77 2.51
N ALA A 204 -15.73 -2.94 3.12
CA ALA A 204 -15.63 -2.59 4.53
C ALA A 204 -15.84 -3.81 5.43
N TYR A 205 -16.82 -4.66 5.10
CA TYR A 205 -17.04 -5.92 5.83
C TYR A 205 -15.89 -6.91 5.70
N MET A 206 -15.30 -7.03 4.50
CA MET A 206 -14.17 -7.94 4.27
C MET A 206 -12.87 -7.42 4.88
N ALA A 207 -12.60 -6.12 4.75
CA ALA A 207 -11.37 -5.52 5.23
C ALA A 207 -11.25 -5.55 6.76
N LEU A 208 -12.36 -5.41 7.48
CA LEU A 208 -12.36 -5.35 8.94
C LEU A 208 -11.71 -6.59 9.60
N PRO A 209 -12.17 -7.84 9.38
CA PRO A 209 -11.55 -9.02 10.00
C PRO A 209 -10.16 -9.29 9.44
N VAL A 210 -9.92 -9.07 8.15
CA VAL A 210 -8.62 -9.31 7.52
C VAL A 210 -7.57 -8.37 8.08
N SER A 211 -7.86 -7.06 8.13
CA SER A 211 -6.91 -6.08 8.64
C SER A 211 -6.61 -6.27 10.13
N LEU A 212 -7.60 -6.65 10.95
CA LEU A 212 -7.38 -7.00 12.35
C LEU A 212 -6.46 -8.23 12.46
N GLY A 213 -6.78 -9.31 11.76
CA GLY A 213 -6.00 -10.55 11.78
C GLY A 213 -4.55 -10.34 11.35
N VAL A 214 -4.32 -9.62 10.25
CA VAL A 214 -2.98 -9.27 9.76
C VAL A 214 -2.24 -8.40 10.77
N THR A 215 -2.89 -7.37 11.33
CA THR A 215 -2.28 -6.50 12.34
C THR A 215 -1.81 -7.30 13.55
N VAL A 216 -2.67 -8.15 14.10
CA VAL A 216 -2.34 -8.99 15.26
C VAL A 216 -1.18 -9.94 14.94
N ALA A 217 -1.23 -10.64 13.80
CA ALA A 217 -0.18 -11.54 13.38
C ALA A 217 1.18 -10.82 13.24
N ILE A 218 1.21 -9.64 12.65
CA ILE A 218 2.44 -8.84 12.50
C ILE A 218 2.95 -8.35 13.85
N LEU A 219 2.08 -7.87 14.75
CA LEU A 219 2.49 -7.44 16.09
C LEU A 219 3.09 -8.59 16.90
N VAL A 220 2.55 -9.81 16.76
CA VAL A 220 3.15 -11.02 17.36
C VAL A 220 4.52 -11.30 16.75
N ALA A 221 4.66 -11.22 15.42
CA ALA A 221 5.94 -11.40 14.74
C ALA A 221 6.99 -10.37 15.18
N LEU A 222 6.60 -9.09 15.30
CA LEU A 222 7.48 -8.01 15.77
C LEU A 222 7.97 -8.25 17.21
N ARG A 223 7.08 -8.73 18.10
CA ARG A 223 7.45 -9.07 19.48
C ARG A 223 8.37 -10.29 19.57
N ARG A 224 8.20 -11.28 18.72
CA ARG A 224 8.97 -12.53 18.70
C ARG A 224 10.23 -12.47 17.82
N GLY A 225 10.52 -11.35 17.17
CA GLY A 225 11.65 -11.22 16.26
C GLY A 225 11.55 -12.17 15.04
N GLY A 226 10.33 -12.42 14.56
CA GLY A 226 10.07 -13.30 13.42
C GLY A 226 10.06 -14.80 13.69
N LYS A 227 10.18 -15.19 14.97
CA LYS A 227 10.20 -16.61 15.43
C LYS A 227 8.80 -17.15 15.70
#